data_f4cf68653dbb9a0dd2ab39a97feefc89
#
_entry.id   f4cf68653dbb9a0dd2ab39a97feefc89
#
_cell.length_a   1.000
_cell.length_b   1.000
_cell.length_c   1.000
_cell.angle_alpha   90.00
_cell.angle_beta   90.00
_cell.angle_gamma   90.00
#
_symmetry.space_group_name_H-M   'P 1'
#
loop_
_entity.id
_entity.type
_entity.pdbx_description
1 polymer ?
#
loop_
_entity_poly.entity_id
_entity_poly.type
_entity_poly.pdbx_seq_one_letter_code
_entity_poly.pdbx_strand_id
1 'polypeptide(L)'
;MKNTNRFYYLSLYIILIIFSFLVNFYYSSFGVEPADSFVLFNGGFKVLNGLTPFKDYWLVTGPLMDYLNAFFFKIFDVSWTSFIIHSSLTNSLITVLIFTLFKTLGLDKIYN
;
A
#
# COMPACT_ATOMS: atom_id res chain seq x y z
N MET A 1 31.87 14.60 -6.18
CA MET A 1 30.76 15.00 -5.29
C MET A 1 29.34 14.62 -5.78
N LYS A 2 29.02 14.53 -7.09
CA LYS A 2 27.66 14.14 -7.55
C LYS A 2 27.26 12.70 -7.25
N ASN A 3 28.17 11.75 -7.18
CA ASN A 3 27.87 10.32 -6.95
C ASN A 3 27.50 9.99 -5.49
N THR A 4 28.11 10.65 -4.52
CA THR A 4 27.87 10.41 -3.10
C THR A 4 26.41 10.72 -2.70
N ASN A 5 25.87 11.80 -3.23
CA ASN A 5 24.47 12.16 -2.97
C ASN A 5 23.48 11.16 -3.58
N ARG A 6 23.81 10.56 -4.73
CA ARG A 6 22.93 9.57 -5.38
C ARG A 6 22.81 8.27 -4.55
N PHE A 7 23.94 7.77 -4.04
CA PHE A 7 23.94 6.58 -3.19
C PHE A 7 23.22 6.81 -1.87
N TYR A 8 23.42 7.98 -1.25
CA TYR A 8 22.72 8.36 -0.04
C TYR A 8 21.19 8.36 -0.21
N TYR A 9 20.68 9.01 -1.24
CA TYR A 9 19.23 9.01 -1.49
C TYR A 9 18.70 7.61 -1.85
N LEU A 10 19.44 6.82 -2.61
CA LEU A 10 19.05 5.45 -2.93
C LEU A 10 18.93 4.60 -1.66
N SER A 11 19.89 4.69 -0.75
CA SER A 11 19.81 3.97 0.54
C SER A 11 18.63 4.42 1.40
N LEU A 12 18.31 5.72 1.43
CA LEU A 12 17.16 6.23 2.13
C LEU A 12 15.84 5.67 1.55
N TYR A 13 15.69 5.64 0.24
CA TYR A 13 14.50 5.04 -0.40
C TYR A 13 14.34 3.57 -0.03
N ILE A 14 15.43 2.79 -0.08
CA ILE A 14 15.40 1.37 0.29
C ILE A 14 15.01 1.19 1.75
N ILE A 15 15.60 1.97 2.66
CA ILE A 15 15.28 1.91 4.09
C ILE A 15 13.80 2.26 4.32
N LEU A 16 13.29 3.32 3.70
CA LEU A 16 11.90 3.74 3.84
C LEU A 16 10.93 2.68 3.32
N ILE A 17 11.22 2.05 2.17
CA ILE A 17 10.41 0.97 1.61
C ILE A 17 10.35 -0.21 2.58
N ILE A 18 11.51 -0.70 3.01
CA ILE A 18 11.60 -1.87 3.89
C ILE A 18 10.95 -1.58 5.24
N PHE A 19 11.26 -0.45 5.85
CA PHE A 19 10.70 -0.07 7.14
C PHE A 19 9.19 0.08 7.10
N SER A 20 8.67 0.81 6.11
CA SER A 20 7.23 1.01 5.95
C SER A 20 6.48 -0.30 5.68
N PHE A 21 7.07 -1.18 4.85
CA PHE A 21 6.52 -2.50 4.59
C PHE A 21 6.47 -3.34 5.87
N LEU A 22 7.59 -3.47 6.56
CA LEU A 22 7.70 -4.32 7.75
C LEU A 22 6.79 -3.85 8.90
N VAL A 23 6.72 -2.55 9.13
CA VAL A 23 5.85 -1.97 10.17
C VAL A 23 4.39 -2.27 9.85
N ASN A 24 3.95 -1.99 8.62
CA ASN A 24 2.57 -2.27 8.24
C ASN A 24 2.26 -3.77 8.29
N PHE A 25 3.13 -4.61 7.74
CA PHE A 25 2.97 -6.06 7.74
C PHE A 25 2.87 -6.62 9.17
N TYR A 26 3.76 -6.19 10.05
CA TYR A 26 3.79 -6.63 11.44
C TYR A 26 2.49 -6.25 12.17
N TYR A 27 2.10 -4.98 12.17
CA TYR A 27 0.90 -4.54 12.87
C TYR A 27 -0.39 -5.10 12.28
N SER A 28 -0.50 -5.23 10.97
CA SER A 28 -1.66 -5.84 10.32
C SER A 28 -1.79 -7.34 10.61
N SER A 29 -0.73 -7.99 11.09
CA SER A 29 -0.77 -9.41 11.48
C SER A 29 -1.40 -9.64 12.86
N PHE A 30 -1.54 -8.61 13.71
CA PHE A 30 -2.09 -8.76 15.06
C PHE A 30 -3.62 -8.76 15.11
N GLY A 31 -4.29 -8.29 14.10
CA GLY A 31 -5.74 -8.26 14.14
C GLY A 31 -6.36 -7.57 12.93
N VAL A 32 -7.66 -7.72 12.86
CA VAL A 32 -8.52 -7.19 11.83
C VAL A 32 -9.36 -6.09 12.45
N GLU A 33 -9.33 -4.91 11.88
CA GLU A 33 -10.39 -3.92 12.08
C GLU A 33 -11.67 -4.47 11.44
N PRO A 34 -12.68 -4.93 12.22
CA PRO A 34 -13.75 -5.74 11.65
C PRO A 34 -14.58 -5.02 10.59
N ALA A 35 -14.76 -3.71 10.74
CA ALA A 35 -15.60 -2.94 9.82
C ALA A 35 -14.87 -2.64 8.50
N ASP A 36 -13.77 -1.91 8.55
CA ASP A 36 -13.14 -1.36 7.35
C ASP A 36 -12.33 -2.39 6.57
N SER A 37 -11.55 -3.21 7.27
CA SER A 37 -10.71 -4.23 6.62
C SER A 37 -11.54 -5.30 5.92
N PHE A 38 -12.65 -5.74 6.52
CA PHE A 38 -13.53 -6.71 5.88
C PHE A 38 -14.29 -6.16 4.69
N VAL A 39 -14.67 -4.89 4.71
CA VAL A 39 -15.32 -4.25 3.56
C VAL A 39 -14.38 -4.28 2.36
N LEU A 40 -13.12 -3.89 2.54
CA LEU A 40 -12.12 -3.89 1.47
C LEU A 40 -11.75 -5.30 1.02
N PHE A 41 -11.60 -6.24 1.95
CA PHE A 41 -11.34 -7.66 1.64
C PHE A 41 -12.48 -8.25 0.80
N ASN A 42 -13.73 -8.06 1.25
CA ASN A 42 -14.91 -8.54 0.57
C ASN A 42 -15.10 -7.88 -0.81
N GLY A 43 -14.78 -6.60 -0.95
CA GLY A 43 -14.76 -5.89 -2.23
C GLY A 43 -13.83 -6.56 -3.24
N GLY A 44 -12.59 -6.85 -2.84
CA GLY A 44 -11.64 -7.59 -3.68
C GLY A 44 -12.12 -8.98 -4.06
N PHE A 45 -12.72 -9.71 -3.11
CA PHE A 45 -13.32 -11.03 -3.39
C PHE A 45 -14.49 -10.94 -4.39
N LYS A 46 -15.35 -9.94 -4.28
CA LYS A 46 -16.47 -9.71 -5.22
C LYS A 46 -15.96 -9.44 -6.63
N VAL A 47 -14.97 -8.58 -6.79
CA VAL A 47 -14.35 -8.29 -8.09
C VAL A 47 -13.69 -9.53 -8.67
N LEU A 48 -12.97 -10.31 -7.86
CA LEU A 48 -12.38 -11.57 -8.32
C LEU A 48 -13.41 -12.55 -8.88
N ASN A 49 -14.62 -12.53 -8.34
CA ASN A 49 -15.77 -13.34 -8.82
C ASN A 49 -16.59 -12.66 -9.95
N GLY A 50 -16.06 -11.60 -10.55
CA GLY A 50 -16.65 -10.96 -11.72
C GLY A 50 -17.73 -9.93 -11.42
N LEU A 51 -17.95 -9.56 -10.16
CA LEU A 51 -18.86 -8.49 -9.80
C LEU A 51 -18.22 -7.12 -10.02
N THR A 52 -19.00 -6.17 -10.52
CA THR A 52 -18.55 -4.82 -10.84
C THR A 52 -18.99 -3.84 -9.75
N PRO A 53 -18.04 -3.06 -9.16
CA PRO A 53 -18.39 -2.00 -8.22
C PRO A 53 -19.40 -1.01 -8.80
N PHE A 54 -20.31 -0.52 -7.96
CA PHE A 54 -21.41 0.40 -8.27
C PHE A 54 -22.51 -0.15 -9.19
N LYS A 55 -22.26 -1.23 -9.91
CA LYS A 55 -23.25 -1.92 -10.72
C LYS A 55 -23.90 -3.08 -9.95
N ASP A 56 -23.08 -3.95 -9.39
CA ASP A 56 -23.53 -5.19 -8.76
C ASP A 56 -23.53 -5.09 -7.23
N TYR A 57 -22.81 -4.12 -6.66
CA TYR A 57 -22.79 -3.84 -5.24
C TYR A 57 -22.38 -2.40 -4.94
N TRP A 58 -22.83 -1.90 -3.79
CA TRP A 58 -22.52 -0.55 -3.33
C TRP A 58 -21.15 -0.49 -2.65
N LEU A 59 -20.44 0.64 -2.88
CA LEU A 59 -19.17 0.98 -2.22
C LEU A 59 -19.27 2.30 -1.48
N VAL A 60 -18.67 2.35 -0.29
CA VAL A 60 -18.45 3.60 0.47
C VAL A 60 -17.13 4.24 0.02
N THR A 61 -16.14 3.43 -0.32
CA THR A 61 -14.82 3.83 -0.80
C THR A 61 -14.74 3.77 -2.34
N GLY A 62 -13.68 4.30 -2.91
CA GLY A 62 -13.48 4.18 -4.36
C GLY A 62 -13.16 2.75 -4.82
N PRO A 63 -13.47 2.37 -6.05
CA PRO A 63 -13.36 0.99 -6.56
C PRO A 63 -11.91 0.53 -6.76
N LEU A 64 -10.94 1.44 -6.76
CA LEU A 64 -9.53 1.12 -7.01
C LEU A 64 -9.00 0.06 -6.05
N MET A 65 -9.35 0.16 -4.76
CA MET A 65 -8.86 -0.78 -3.73
C MET A 65 -9.42 -2.19 -3.94
N ASP A 66 -10.67 -2.31 -4.39
CA ASP A 66 -11.28 -3.59 -4.70
C ASP A 66 -10.60 -4.28 -5.87
N TYR A 67 -10.29 -3.54 -6.94
CA TYR A 67 -9.55 -4.08 -8.08
C TYR A 67 -8.11 -4.47 -7.72
N LEU A 68 -7.43 -3.68 -6.91
CA LEU A 68 -6.09 -4.01 -6.41
C LEU A 68 -6.10 -5.27 -5.53
N ASN A 69 -7.04 -5.36 -4.60
CA ASN A 69 -7.21 -6.55 -3.78
C ASN A 69 -7.51 -7.80 -4.63
N ALA A 70 -8.41 -7.68 -5.60
CA ALA A 70 -8.72 -8.78 -6.53
C ALA A 70 -7.48 -9.25 -7.30
N PHE A 71 -6.64 -8.31 -7.75
CA PHE A 71 -5.38 -8.63 -8.43
C PHE A 71 -4.44 -9.42 -7.51
N PHE A 72 -4.28 -9.00 -6.26
CA PHE A 72 -3.44 -9.72 -5.29
C PHE A 72 -4.03 -11.10 -4.93
N PHE A 73 -5.34 -11.20 -4.77
CA PHE A 73 -6.02 -12.48 -4.54
C PHE A 73 -5.86 -13.45 -5.70
N LYS A 74 -5.80 -12.94 -6.92
CA LYS A 74 -5.56 -13.78 -8.11
C LYS A 74 -4.14 -14.36 -8.15
N ILE A 75 -3.15 -13.64 -7.57
CA ILE A 75 -1.74 -14.08 -7.57
C ILE A 75 -1.42 -14.96 -6.36
N PHE A 76 -1.91 -14.60 -5.16
CA PHE A 76 -1.50 -15.16 -3.88
C PHE A 76 -2.64 -15.90 -3.16
N ASP A 77 -3.72 -16.22 -3.85
CA ASP A 77 -4.97 -16.76 -3.32
C ASP A 77 -5.73 -15.80 -2.41
N VAL A 78 -7.01 -16.11 -2.17
CA VAL A 78 -7.89 -15.34 -1.28
C VAL A 78 -7.52 -15.64 0.16
N SER A 79 -6.67 -14.81 0.73
CA SER A 79 -6.19 -14.99 2.09
C SER A 79 -5.97 -13.64 2.78
N TRP A 80 -5.98 -13.67 4.11
CA TRP A 80 -5.63 -12.49 4.90
C TRP A 80 -4.19 -12.03 4.64
N THR A 81 -3.28 -12.97 4.44
CA THR A 81 -1.88 -12.66 4.10
C THR A 81 -1.77 -11.89 2.79
N SER A 82 -2.51 -12.28 1.76
CA SER A 82 -2.54 -11.55 0.47
C SER A 82 -3.02 -10.12 0.64
N PHE A 83 -4.05 -9.91 1.46
CA PHE A 83 -4.56 -8.59 1.81
C PHE A 83 -3.50 -7.74 2.54
N ILE A 84 -2.80 -8.32 3.53
CA ILE A 84 -1.73 -7.63 4.27
C ILE A 84 -0.56 -7.27 3.34
N ILE A 85 -0.15 -8.17 2.45
CA ILE A 85 0.91 -7.89 1.46
C ILE A 85 0.53 -6.71 0.58
N HIS A 86 -0.69 -6.72 0.04
CA HIS A 86 -1.21 -5.61 -0.76
C HIS A 86 -1.16 -4.28 0.00
N SER A 87 -1.71 -4.24 1.22
CA SER A 87 -1.74 -3.01 2.03
C SER A 87 -0.34 -2.53 2.40
N SER A 88 0.59 -3.44 2.69
CA SER A 88 1.99 -3.12 3.03
C SER A 88 2.75 -2.54 1.84
N LEU A 89 2.55 -3.09 0.64
CA LEU A 89 3.13 -2.55 -0.59
C LEU A 89 2.55 -1.17 -0.93
N THR A 90 1.25 -1.00 -0.81
CA THR A 90 0.58 0.28 -1.02
C THR A 90 1.10 1.35 -0.05
N ASN A 91 1.23 1.01 1.23
CA ASN A 91 1.78 1.93 2.24
C ASN A 91 3.24 2.31 1.94
N SER A 92 4.06 1.35 1.50
CA SER A 92 5.45 1.61 1.08
C SER A 92 5.50 2.56 -0.13
N LEU A 93 4.63 2.37 -1.11
CA LEU A 93 4.54 3.25 -2.27
C LEU A 93 4.17 4.68 -1.86
N ILE A 94 3.17 4.83 -1.01
CA ILE A 94 2.75 6.14 -0.48
C ILE A 94 3.91 6.82 0.27
N THR A 95 4.63 6.08 1.10
CA THR A 95 5.81 6.59 1.82
C THR A 95 6.87 7.14 0.87
N VAL A 96 7.18 6.41 -0.20
CA VAL A 96 8.12 6.85 -1.24
C VAL A 96 7.63 8.10 -1.96
N LEU A 97 6.34 8.14 -2.31
CA LEU A 97 5.75 9.31 -2.99
C LEU A 97 5.80 10.56 -2.10
N ILE A 98 5.47 10.44 -0.83
CA ILE A 98 5.53 11.55 0.15
C ILE A 98 6.98 12.02 0.32
N PHE A 99 7.93 11.10 0.49
CA PHE A 99 9.34 11.47 0.62
C PHE A 99 9.86 12.16 -0.65
N THR A 100 9.49 11.66 -1.82
CA THR A 100 9.85 12.28 -3.10
C THR A 100 9.27 13.69 -3.23
N LEU A 101 8.03 13.88 -2.82
CA LEU A 101 7.37 15.18 -2.79
C LEU A 101 8.12 16.16 -1.89
N PHE A 102 8.44 15.77 -0.66
CA PHE A 102 9.19 16.63 0.29
C PHE A 102 10.56 17.02 -0.25
N LYS A 103 11.26 16.06 -0.87
CA LYS A 103 12.54 16.34 -1.53
C LYS A 103 12.38 17.33 -2.69
N THR A 104 11.33 17.17 -3.51
CA THR A 104 11.07 18.06 -4.64
C THR A 104 10.72 19.48 -4.19
N LEU A 105 10.02 19.61 -3.08
CA LEU A 105 9.70 20.90 -2.46
C LEU A 105 10.89 21.54 -1.73
N GLY A 106 12.03 20.86 -1.65
CA GLY A 106 13.24 21.35 -0.99
C GLY A 106 13.14 21.40 0.53
N LEU A 107 12.21 20.68 1.15
CA LEU A 107 12.02 20.63 2.60
C LEU A 107 13.16 19.90 3.31
N ASP A 108 13.93 19.10 2.60
CA ASP A 108 15.17 18.48 3.07
C ASP A 108 16.27 19.49 3.42
N LYS A 109 16.15 20.74 2.94
CA LYS A 109 17.11 21.83 3.19
C LYS A 109 16.75 22.73 4.37
N ILE A 110 15.59 22.55 4.96
CA ILE A 110 15.12 23.40 6.09
C ILE A 110 15.88 23.07 7.38
N TYR A 111 16.48 21.87 7.46
CA TYR A 111 17.17 21.37 8.65
C TYR A 111 18.72 21.35 8.52
N ASN A 112 19.27 21.91 7.46
CA ASN A 112 20.69 22.15 7.26
C ASN A 112 20.98 23.67 7.27
#